data_4d9e6303e1c87b3af13b4e7cdde6c34c
#
_entry.id   4d9e6303e1c87b3af13b4e7cdde6c34c
#
_cell.length_a   1.000
_cell.length_b   1.000
_cell.length_c   1.000
_cell.angle_alpha   90.00
_cell.angle_beta   90.00
_cell.angle_gamma   90.00
#
_symmetry.space_group_name_H-M   'P 1'
#
loop_
_entity.id
_entity.type
_entity.pdbx_description
1 polymer ?
#
loop_
_entity_poly.entity_id
_entity_poly.type
_entity_poly.pdbx_seq_one_letter_code
_entity_poly.pdbx_strand_id
1 'polypeptide(L)' 'MSNEEIEQVAEIFLNLGADKEKAVTMASQLIKRAEQLANEKNSSKVTELQGLLETAICGAQGILKPDK' A
#
# COMPACT_ATOMS: atom_id res chain seq x y z
N MET A 1 14.65 3.56 5.98
CA MET A 1 13.71 2.80 5.38
C MET A 1 14.11 1.40 5.29
N SER A 2 13.39 0.56 5.78
CA SER A 2 13.83 -0.81 5.82
C SER A 2 13.16 -1.62 4.72
N ASN A 3 13.91 -2.58 4.20
CA ASN A 3 13.36 -3.49 3.24
C ASN A 3 12.22 -4.33 3.83
N GLU A 4 12.26 -4.51 5.14
CA GLU A 4 11.20 -5.27 5.79
C GLU A 4 9.85 -4.60 5.62
N GLU A 5 9.84 -3.28 5.74
CA GLU A 5 8.60 -2.55 5.58
C GLU A 5 8.05 -2.73 4.18
N ILE A 6 8.92 -2.62 3.18
CA ILE A 6 8.51 -2.80 1.80
C ILE A 6 8.01 -4.22 1.58
N GLU A 7 8.70 -5.20 2.13
CA GLU A 7 8.32 -6.59 1.97
C GLU A 7 6.97 -6.89 2.61
N GLN A 8 6.73 -6.32 3.78
CA GLN A 8 5.45 -6.54 4.45
C GLN A 8 4.29 -5.99 3.64
N VAL A 9 4.46 -4.80 3.11
CA VAL A 9 3.41 -4.20 2.29
C VAL A 9 3.27 -4.95 0.98
N ALA A 10 4.40 -5.34 0.39
CA ALA A 10 4.36 -6.09 -0.87
C ALA A 10 3.62 -7.42 -0.69
N GLU A 11 3.78 -8.04 0.46
CA GLU A 11 3.11 -9.32 0.70
C GLU A 11 1.61 -9.19 0.63
N ILE A 12 1.08 -8.06 1.07
CA ILE A 12 -0.35 -7.82 0.98
C ILE A 12 -0.79 -7.84 -0.47
N PHE A 13 -0.02 -7.19 -1.34
CA PHE A 13 -0.38 -7.17 -2.76
C PHE A 13 -0.18 -8.53 -3.41
N LEU A 14 0.82 -9.28 -2.95
CA LEU A 14 1.00 -10.64 -3.45
C LEU A 14 -0.22 -11.49 -3.14
N ASN A 15 -0.74 -11.34 -1.93
CA ASN A 15 -1.94 -12.07 -1.54
C ASN A 15 -3.15 -11.69 -2.37
N LEU A 16 -3.13 -10.48 -2.91
CA LEU A 16 -4.21 -10.03 -3.78
C LEU A 16 -4.02 -10.47 -5.24
N GLY A 17 -2.90 -11.10 -5.55
CA GLY A 17 -2.69 -11.64 -6.88
C GLY A 17 -1.71 -10.87 -7.73
N ALA A 18 -1.01 -9.90 -7.19
CA ALA A 18 -0.03 -9.15 -7.97
C ALA A 18 1.26 -9.92 -8.13
N ASP A 19 1.98 -9.66 -9.22
CA ASP A 19 3.31 -10.20 -9.41
C ASP A 19 4.24 -9.63 -8.35
N LYS A 20 5.30 -10.37 -8.06
CA LYS A 20 6.23 -9.93 -7.04
C LYS A 20 6.83 -8.57 -7.39
N GLU A 21 7.25 -8.40 -8.63
CA GLU A 21 7.84 -7.12 -9.03
C GLU A 21 6.86 -5.97 -8.87
N LYS A 22 5.64 -6.19 -9.30
CA LYS A 22 4.63 -5.16 -9.19
C LYS A 22 4.28 -4.90 -7.73
N ALA A 23 4.23 -5.97 -6.93
CA ALA A 23 3.91 -5.82 -5.52
C ALA A 23 4.97 -4.97 -4.82
N VAL A 24 6.23 -5.23 -5.12
CA VAL A 24 7.31 -4.47 -4.49
C VAL A 24 7.28 -3.01 -4.96
N THR A 25 7.05 -2.80 -6.24
CA THR A 25 6.98 -1.45 -6.78
C THR A 25 5.85 -0.66 -6.13
N MET A 26 4.67 -1.25 -6.05
CA MET A 26 3.53 -0.59 -5.45
C MET A 26 3.76 -0.33 -3.96
N ALA A 27 4.34 -1.31 -3.28
CA ALA A 27 4.62 -1.15 -1.85
C ALA A 27 5.58 0.01 -1.63
N SER A 28 6.61 0.08 -2.45
CA SER A 28 7.60 1.14 -2.35
C SER A 28 6.97 2.51 -2.57
N GLN A 29 6.12 2.60 -3.56
CA GLN A 29 5.46 3.86 -3.87
C GLN A 29 4.49 4.28 -2.76
N LEU A 30 3.76 3.33 -2.20
CA LEU A 30 2.84 3.64 -1.13
C LEU A 30 3.58 4.14 0.12
N ILE A 31 4.68 3.49 0.45
CA ILE A 31 5.45 3.89 1.61
C ILE A 31 6.00 5.30 1.41
N LYS A 32 6.49 5.57 0.21
CA LYS A 32 7.03 6.89 -0.10
C LYS A 32 5.93 7.95 0.01
N ARG A 33 4.76 7.65 -0.51
CA ARG A 33 3.66 8.60 -0.44
C ARG A 33 3.20 8.79 0.98
N ALA A 34 3.20 7.73 1.78
CA ALA A 34 2.81 7.83 3.17
C ALA A 34 3.76 8.76 3.94
N GLU A 35 5.05 8.65 3.65
CA GLU A 35 6.02 9.53 4.28
C GLU A 35 5.76 10.98 3.92
N GLN A 36 5.46 11.20 2.65
CA GLN A 36 5.20 12.55 2.17
C GLN A 36 3.96 13.14 2.84
N LEU A 37 2.90 12.36 2.89
CA LEU A 37 1.66 12.82 3.51
C LEU A 37 1.83 13.05 5.00
N ALA A 38 2.60 12.20 5.66
CA ALA A 38 2.84 12.37 7.08
C ALA A 38 3.56 13.69 7.36
N ASN A 39 4.51 14.05 6.52
CA ASN A 39 5.19 15.31 6.64
C ASN A 39 4.25 16.49 6.44
N GLU A 40 3.43 16.41 5.42
CA GLU A 40 2.54 17.51 5.09
C GLU A 40 1.47 17.71 6.13
N LYS A 41 0.96 16.60 6.67
CA LYS A 41 -0.14 16.67 7.62
C LYS A 41 0.31 16.65 9.07
N ASN A 42 1.60 16.52 9.30
CA ASN A 42 2.08 16.37 10.67
C ASN A 42 1.51 15.16 11.35
N SER A 43 1.33 14.11 10.59
CA SER A 43 0.80 12.86 11.12
C SER A 43 1.88 11.79 11.05
N SER A 44 1.58 10.58 11.50
CA SER A 44 2.56 9.52 11.47
C SER A 44 2.50 8.77 10.15
N LYS A 45 3.67 8.26 9.74
CA LYS A 45 3.76 7.49 8.51
C LYS A 45 2.85 6.26 8.57
N VAL A 46 2.77 5.62 9.73
CA VAL A 46 1.96 4.42 9.87
C VAL A 46 0.48 4.74 9.63
N THR A 47 0.02 5.86 10.16
CA THR A 47 -1.36 6.25 9.98
C THR A 47 -1.67 6.49 8.51
N GLU A 48 -0.80 7.21 7.81
CA GLU A 48 -1.03 7.48 6.40
C GLU A 48 -0.92 6.21 5.56
N LEU A 49 0.03 5.34 5.91
CA LEU A 49 0.19 4.10 5.19
C LEU A 49 -1.03 3.21 5.33
N GLN A 50 -1.60 3.14 6.52
CA GLN A 50 -2.80 2.34 6.72
C GLN A 50 -3.95 2.85 5.86
N GLY A 51 -4.12 4.15 5.80
CA GLY A 51 -5.17 4.73 4.97
C GLY A 51 -4.98 4.42 3.50
N LEU A 52 -3.74 4.55 3.03
CA LEU A 52 -3.45 4.25 1.63
C LEU A 52 -3.64 2.78 1.32
N LEU A 53 -3.25 1.90 2.24
CA LEU A 53 -3.43 0.47 2.04
C LEU A 53 -4.90 0.11 1.98
N GLU A 54 -5.70 0.68 2.87
CA GLU A 54 -7.13 0.41 2.85
C GLU A 54 -7.74 0.82 1.53
N THR A 55 -7.36 1.97 1.04
CA THR A 55 -7.87 2.46 -0.24
C THR A 55 -7.46 1.53 -1.37
N ALA A 56 -6.19 1.12 -1.36
CA ALA A 56 -5.70 0.25 -2.41
C ALA A 56 -6.40 -1.11 -2.38
N ILE A 57 -6.59 -1.66 -1.19
CA ILE A 57 -7.23 -2.95 -1.05
C ILE A 57 -8.68 -2.87 -1.47
N CYS A 58 -9.37 -1.83 -1.05
CA CYS A 58 -10.77 -1.64 -1.45
C CYS A 58 -10.88 -1.48 -2.95
N GLY A 59 -9.97 -0.75 -3.55
CA GLY A 59 -9.97 -0.58 -4.98
C GLY A 59 -9.78 -1.90 -5.71
N ALA A 60 -8.83 -2.69 -5.24
CA ALA A 60 -8.57 -3.98 -5.87
C ALA A 60 -9.78 -4.91 -5.71
N GLN A 61 -10.35 -4.92 -4.52
CA GLN A 61 -11.52 -5.77 -4.29
C GLN A 61 -12.72 -5.30 -5.09
N GLY A 62 -12.83 -3.99 -5.25
CA GLY A 62 -13.90 -3.43 -6.06
C GLY A 62 -13.80 -3.87 -7.50
N ILE A 63 -12.58 -3.97 -8.01
CA ILE A 63 -12.38 -4.44 -9.37
C ILE A 63 -12.70 -5.91 -9.49
N LEU A 64 -12.29 -6.68 -8.49
CA LEU A 64 -12.50 -8.11 -8.52
C LEU A 64 -13.95 -8.50 -8.26
N LYS A 65 -14.72 -7.62 -7.59
CA LYS A 65 -16.10 -7.90 -7.29
C LYS A 65 -16.97 -6.94 -8.03
N PRO A 66 -17.37 -7.30 -9.15
CA PRO A 66 -18.25 -6.40 -9.88
C PRO A 66 -19.53 -6.25 -9.18
N ASP A 67 -19.96 -6.52 -8.37
CA ASP A 67 -21.10 -6.34 -7.80
C ASP A 67 -21.87 -5.52 -7.78
N LYS A 68 -22.23 -5.46 -7.66
CA LYS A 68 -22.90 -5.22 -7.49
C LYS A 68 -23.37 -5.02 -7.35
#